data_8b74994d0f2c5e6a3bb24f420ccd59b1
#
_entry.id   8b74994d0f2c5e6a3bb24f420ccd59b1
#
_cell.length_a   1.000
_cell.length_b   1.000
_cell.length_c   1.000
_cell.angle_alpha   90.00
_cell.angle_beta   90.00
_cell.angle_gamma   90.00
#
_symmetry.space_group_name_H-M   'P 1'
#
loop_
_entity.id
_entity.type
_entity.pdbx_description
1 polymer ?
#
loop_
_entity_poly.entity_id
_entity_poly.type
_entity_poly.pdbx_seq_one_letter_code
_entity_poly.pdbx_strand_id
1 'polypeptide(L)'
;MGKYLLRRLAINVILVAIAASLAYMLAATTMNPRGAYEGRQPPVAESVIDATLDEYNLNDKTPVLVRYGTWAKGVITGDFGRTWNGGSVNNEMGRRIMVSLRLLLIGTLVGFAVGVALGAISAVKQYKLSDRFIGVSSFVIMAVPVFVLATLLAIATYNLNRGLGFSLIEYTGEYNPRLSGFDQFLNRLNHLILPTISLSLGLIAFYSRIQRNMMLDVLNQDFVRTAMAKGLRRRTALTKHALRTALIPAATYFAFAFGTMFTGATFTEKIFAWHGMGAWLVDSINQNDVNSVAAVTFFTAVCVLFAAFLSDLLVAALDPRVRVS
;
A
#
# COMPACT_ATOMS: atom_id res chain seq x y z
N MET A 1 12.36 -26.48 -2.71
CA MET A 1 12.35 -25.05 -2.32
C MET A 1 12.93 -24.14 -3.41
N GLY A 2 14.22 -24.25 -3.83
CA GLY A 2 14.80 -23.35 -4.83
C GLY A 2 14.03 -23.32 -6.16
N LYS A 3 13.68 -24.48 -6.73
CA LYS A 3 12.93 -24.60 -7.99
C LYS A 3 11.52 -23.98 -7.89
N TYR A 4 10.85 -24.12 -6.75
CA TYR A 4 9.55 -23.50 -6.48
C TYR A 4 9.66 -21.97 -6.45
N LEU A 5 10.64 -21.44 -5.70
CA LEU A 5 10.86 -19.98 -5.60
C LEU A 5 11.23 -19.36 -6.96
N LEU A 6 12.05 -20.04 -7.75
CA LEU A 6 12.44 -19.58 -9.09
C LEU A 6 11.24 -19.54 -10.04
N ARG A 7 10.42 -20.60 -10.04
CA ARG A 7 9.18 -20.66 -10.82
C ARG A 7 8.22 -19.53 -10.41
N ARG A 8 8.07 -19.29 -9.10
CA ARG A 8 7.20 -18.24 -8.56
C ARG A 8 7.68 -16.85 -8.98
N LEU A 9 9.00 -16.61 -8.86
CA LEU A 9 9.60 -15.36 -9.32
C LEU A 9 9.38 -15.12 -10.81
N ALA A 10 9.58 -16.14 -11.65
CA ALA A 10 9.35 -16.04 -13.09
C ALA A 10 7.88 -15.69 -13.40
N ILE A 11 6.92 -16.34 -12.73
CA ILE A 11 5.49 -16.02 -12.89
C ILE A 11 5.21 -14.57 -12.47
N ASN A 12 5.78 -14.13 -11.34
CA ASN A 12 5.61 -12.76 -10.87
C ASN A 12 6.16 -11.73 -11.86
N VAL A 13 7.34 -11.96 -12.44
CA VAL A 13 7.90 -11.08 -13.47
C VAL A 13 6.99 -10.97 -14.69
N ILE A 14 6.43 -12.10 -15.16
CA ILE A 14 5.48 -12.12 -16.27
C ILE A 14 4.21 -11.32 -15.91
N LEU A 15 3.68 -11.51 -14.70
CA LEU A 15 2.48 -10.78 -14.24
C LEU A 15 2.72 -9.27 -14.11
N VAL A 16 3.90 -8.85 -13.63
CA VAL A 16 4.30 -7.42 -13.63
C VAL A 16 4.32 -6.88 -15.06
N ALA A 17 4.97 -7.61 -15.98
CA ALA A 17 5.07 -7.18 -17.38
C ALA A 17 3.67 -7.06 -18.04
N ILE A 18 2.78 -8.01 -17.80
CA ILE A 18 1.40 -7.96 -18.30
C ILE A 18 0.65 -6.77 -17.68
N ALA A 19 0.68 -6.61 -16.37
CA ALA A 19 -0.03 -5.52 -15.69
C ALA A 19 0.46 -4.13 -16.14
N ALA A 20 1.77 -3.94 -16.24
CA ALA A 20 2.36 -2.69 -16.71
C ALA A 20 2.04 -2.41 -18.19
N SER A 21 2.06 -3.45 -19.05
CA SER A 21 1.69 -3.33 -20.45
C SER A 21 0.23 -2.93 -20.63
N LEU A 22 -0.68 -3.58 -19.90
CA LEU A 22 -2.10 -3.24 -19.93
C LEU A 22 -2.36 -1.82 -19.42
N ALA A 23 -1.67 -1.40 -18.36
CA ALA A 23 -1.79 -0.05 -17.83
C ALA A 23 -1.27 1.00 -18.83
N TYR A 24 -0.12 0.75 -19.48
CA TYR A 24 0.39 1.63 -20.51
C TYR A 24 -0.60 1.75 -21.68
N MET A 25 -1.09 0.60 -22.20
CA MET A 25 -2.04 0.59 -23.30
C MET A 25 -3.33 1.34 -22.97
N LEU A 26 -3.87 1.12 -21.77
CA LEU A 26 -5.06 1.82 -21.29
C LEU A 26 -4.79 3.32 -21.21
N ALA A 27 -3.71 3.74 -20.55
CA ALA A 27 -3.35 5.15 -20.42
C ALA A 27 -3.10 5.80 -21.79
N ALA A 28 -2.36 5.14 -22.68
CA ALA A 28 -2.03 5.65 -24.00
C ALA A 28 -3.25 5.77 -24.95
N THR A 29 -4.34 5.04 -24.70
CA THR A 29 -5.58 5.11 -25.50
C THR A 29 -6.63 6.04 -24.90
N THR A 30 -6.61 6.29 -23.59
CA THR A 30 -7.65 7.06 -22.90
C THR A 30 -7.22 8.48 -22.53
N MET A 31 -5.92 8.70 -22.38
CA MET A 31 -5.39 10.01 -22.00
C MET A 31 -5.06 10.89 -23.21
N ASN A 32 -5.20 12.20 -23.04
CA ASN A 32 -4.87 13.21 -24.04
C ASN A 32 -3.66 14.07 -23.62
N PRO A 33 -2.40 13.65 -23.88
CA PRO A 33 -1.21 14.43 -23.54
C PRO A 33 -1.19 15.80 -24.20
N ARG A 34 -1.81 15.95 -25.37
CA ARG A 34 -1.94 17.20 -26.12
C ARG A 34 -2.78 18.23 -25.38
N GLY A 35 -3.74 17.80 -24.57
CA GLY A 35 -4.60 18.67 -23.76
C GLY A 35 -3.82 19.57 -22.80
N ALA A 36 -2.60 19.21 -22.39
CA ALA A 36 -1.73 20.06 -21.59
C ALA A 36 -1.28 21.35 -22.29
N TYR A 37 -1.42 21.44 -23.61
CA TYR A 37 -1.08 22.59 -24.43
C TYR A 37 -2.30 23.40 -24.85
N GLU A 38 -3.50 22.88 -24.68
CA GLU A 38 -4.76 23.55 -25.00
C GLU A 38 -4.99 24.76 -24.08
N GLY A 39 -5.46 25.87 -24.65
CA GLY A 39 -5.78 27.09 -23.89
C GLY A 39 -4.58 27.91 -23.41
N ARG A 40 -3.33 27.54 -23.75
CA ARG A 40 -2.15 28.36 -23.44
C ARG A 40 -2.16 29.68 -24.22
N GLN A 41 -1.72 30.73 -23.55
CA GLN A 41 -1.55 32.06 -24.16
C GLN A 41 -0.10 32.54 -23.96
N PRO A 42 0.67 32.80 -25.04
CA PRO A 42 0.29 32.68 -26.45
C PRO A 42 0.13 31.21 -26.87
N PRO A 43 -0.68 30.92 -27.92
CA PRO A 43 -0.86 29.58 -28.44
C PRO A 43 0.48 28.94 -28.86
N VAL A 44 0.72 27.69 -28.51
CA VAL A 44 1.90 26.98 -28.96
C VAL A 44 1.66 26.43 -30.35
N ALA A 45 2.63 26.60 -31.27
CA ALA A 45 2.52 26.06 -32.62
C ALA A 45 2.42 24.54 -32.62
N GLU A 46 1.52 23.97 -33.46
CA GLU A 46 1.32 22.51 -33.52
C GLU A 46 2.59 21.73 -33.79
N SER A 47 3.49 22.27 -34.64
CA SER A 47 4.78 21.62 -34.92
C SER A 47 5.67 21.48 -33.68
N VAL A 48 5.61 22.46 -32.77
CA VAL A 48 6.34 22.42 -31.49
C VAL A 48 5.72 21.40 -30.53
N ILE A 49 4.39 21.35 -30.50
CA ILE A 49 3.66 20.35 -29.69
C ILE A 49 4.01 18.95 -30.18
N ASP A 50 3.90 18.69 -31.49
CA ASP A 50 4.23 17.39 -32.08
C ASP A 50 5.67 16.97 -31.79
N ALA A 51 6.63 17.87 -32.03
CA ALA A 51 8.05 17.60 -31.76
C ALA A 51 8.32 17.26 -30.27
N THR A 52 7.68 18.00 -29.35
CA THR A 52 7.83 17.75 -27.91
C THR A 52 7.19 16.43 -27.49
N LEU A 53 5.99 16.15 -28.00
CA LEU A 53 5.30 14.89 -27.69
C LEU A 53 6.01 13.67 -28.32
N ASP A 54 6.66 13.84 -29.49
CA ASP A 54 7.49 12.80 -30.09
C ASP A 54 8.74 12.52 -29.25
N GLU A 55 9.42 13.58 -28.79
CA GLU A 55 10.58 13.46 -27.88
C GLU A 55 10.23 12.67 -26.60
N TYR A 56 9.03 12.88 -26.06
CA TYR A 56 8.57 12.23 -24.82
C TYR A 56 7.87 10.89 -25.07
N ASN A 57 7.75 10.44 -26.33
CA ASN A 57 7.01 9.24 -26.74
C ASN A 57 5.52 9.30 -26.32
N LEU A 58 4.92 10.50 -26.35
CA LEU A 58 3.55 10.78 -25.95
C LEU A 58 2.66 11.24 -27.09
N ASN A 59 3.19 11.38 -28.35
CA ASN A 59 2.45 11.91 -29.49
C ASN A 59 1.28 11.00 -29.86
N ASP A 60 0.06 11.52 -29.75
CA ASP A 60 -1.19 10.83 -30.07
C ASP A 60 -1.32 10.48 -31.56
N LYS A 61 -0.60 11.19 -32.46
CA LYS A 61 -0.54 10.90 -33.90
C LYS A 61 0.31 9.67 -34.21
N THR A 62 1.21 9.25 -33.29
CA THR A 62 2.02 8.03 -33.43
C THR A 62 1.22 6.80 -32.98
N PRO A 63 1.18 5.71 -33.77
CA PRO A 63 0.43 4.50 -33.41
C PRO A 63 0.79 3.99 -32.02
N VAL A 64 -0.22 3.62 -31.21
CA VAL A 64 -0.04 3.19 -29.82
C VAL A 64 0.93 2.03 -29.69
N LEU A 65 0.92 1.07 -30.63
CA LEU A 65 1.84 -0.08 -30.61
C LEU A 65 3.30 0.33 -30.80
N VAL A 66 3.57 1.37 -31.59
CA VAL A 66 4.93 1.91 -31.77
C VAL A 66 5.39 2.57 -30.49
N ARG A 67 4.55 3.42 -29.90
CA ARG A 67 4.84 4.07 -28.59
C ARG A 67 5.06 3.03 -27.49
N TYR A 68 4.23 2.00 -27.45
CA TYR A 68 4.40 0.89 -26.52
C TYR A 68 5.74 0.15 -26.71
N GLY A 69 6.13 -0.14 -27.95
CA GLY A 69 7.41 -0.79 -28.23
C GLY A 69 8.60 0.01 -27.73
N THR A 70 8.59 1.34 -27.95
CA THR A 70 9.62 2.26 -27.43
C THR A 70 9.65 2.28 -25.91
N TRP A 71 8.48 2.41 -25.28
CA TRP A 71 8.34 2.41 -23.82
C TRP A 71 8.80 1.07 -23.22
N ALA A 72 8.35 -0.06 -23.74
CA ALA A 72 8.69 -1.39 -23.25
C ALA A 72 10.20 -1.66 -23.34
N LYS A 73 10.84 -1.26 -24.44
CA LYS A 73 12.30 -1.32 -24.59
C LYS A 73 12.99 -0.46 -23.52
N GLY A 74 12.52 0.75 -23.28
CA GLY A 74 13.02 1.63 -22.22
C GLY A 74 12.92 0.97 -20.85
N VAL A 75 11.76 0.43 -20.47
CA VAL A 75 11.55 -0.24 -19.18
C VAL A 75 12.53 -1.40 -18.96
N ILE A 76 12.80 -2.20 -20.00
CA ILE A 76 13.80 -3.31 -19.91
C ILE A 76 15.20 -2.77 -19.63
N THR A 77 15.54 -1.60 -20.13
CA THR A 77 16.84 -0.94 -19.89
C THR A 77 16.85 -0.05 -18.64
N GLY A 78 15.72 0.03 -17.91
CA GLY A 78 15.58 0.82 -16.70
C GLY A 78 15.25 2.29 -16.95
N ASP A 79 14.79 2.65 -18.15
CA ASP A 79 14.33 4.00 -18.49
C ASP A 79 12.81 3.99 -18.66
N PHE A 80 12.10 4.70 -17.76
CA PHE A 80 10.64 4.83 -17.78
C PHE A 80 10.17 6.03 -18.63
N GLY A 81 11.10 6.76 -19.25
CA GLY A 81 10.81 7.88 -20.13
C GLY A 81 10.71 9.23 -19.41
N ARG A 82 10.02 10.15 -20.06
CA ARG A 82 9.83 11.53 -19.58
C ARG A 82 8.39 11.76 -19.13
N THR A 83 8.25 12.64 -18.16
CA THR A 83 6.95 13.16 -17.68
C THR A 83 6.38 14.15 -18.70
N TRP A 84 5.09 14.44 -18.58
CA TRP A 84 4.39 15.41 -19.45
C TRP A 84 5.08 16.79 -19.56
N ASN A 85 5.86 17.21 -18.55
CA ASN A 85 6.60 18.47 -18.52
C ASN A 85 8.09 18.32 -18.83
N GLY A 86 8.52 17.15 -19.34
CA GLY A 86 9.90 16.89 -19.77
C GLY A 86 10.85 16.41 -18.67
N GLY A 87 10.39 16.27 -17.44
CA GLY A 87 11.17 15.71 -16.34
C GLY A 87 11.46 14.21 -16.53
N SER A 88 12.45 13.67 -15.82
CA SER A 88 12.73 12.22 -15.83
C SER A 88 11.76 11.48 -14.92
N VAL A 89 11.02 10.51 -15.46
CA VAL A 89 10.15 9.61 -14.68
C VAL A 89 10.96 8.86 -13.63
N ASN A 90 12.17 8.41 -13.96
CA ASN A 90 13.06 7.70 -13.03
C ASN A 90 13.41 8.55 -11.80
N ASN A 91 13.71 9.83 -12.00
CA ASN A 91 14.04 10.73 -10.89
C ASN A 91 12.82 10.97 -9.99
N GLU A 92 11.64 11.14 -10.59
CA GLU A 92 10.39 11.27 -9.83
C GLU A 92 10.09 10.00 -9.02
N MET A 93 10.21 8.82 -9.63
CA MET A 93 10.07 7.54 -8.94
C MET A 93 11.06 7.42 -7.78
N GLY A 94 12.34 7.70 -8.02
CA GLY A 94 13.40 7.57 -7.01
C GLY A 94 13.12 8.41 -5.75
N ARG A 95 12.57 9.61 -5.92
CA ARG A 95 12.20 10.49 -4.80
C ARG A 95 10.98 9.97 -4.02
N ARG A 96 9.98 9.37 -4.71
CA ARG A 96 8.66 9.06 -4.18
C ARG A 96 8.51 7.64 -3.65
N ILE A 97 9.30 6.69 -4.19
CA ILE A 97 9.22 5.27 -3.79
C ILE A 97 9.40 5.09 -2.28
N MET A 98 10.45 5.68 -1.70
CA MET A 98 10.72 5.53 -0.27
C MET A 98 9.68 6.20 0.62
N VAL A 99 9.02 7.25 0.13
CA VAL A 99 7.91 7.92 0.82
C VAL A 99 6.74 6.95 0.98
N SER A 100 6.26 6.39 -0.13
CA SER A 100 5.16 5.41 -0.13
C SER A 100 5.52 4.12 0.58
N LEU A 101 6.72 3.55 0.34
CA LEU A 101 7.13 2.31 0.99
C LEU A 101 7.16 2.44 2.51
N ARG A 102 7.65 3.55 3.04
CA ARG A 102 7.67 3.80 4.48
C ARG A 102 6.27 3.78 5.07
N LEU A 103 5.35 4.49 4.44
CA LEU A 103 3.96 4.56 4.89
C LEU A 103 3.25 3.20 4.76
N LEU A 104 3.41 2.53 3.63
CA LEU A 104 2.84 1.21 3.37
C LEU A 104 3.36 0.15 4.34
N LEU A 105 4.68 0.06 4.53
CA LEU A 105 5.28 -0.94 5.40
C LEU A 105 4.85 -0.74 6.86
N ILE A 106 4.97 0.49 7.38
CA ILE A 106 4.64 0.77 8.77
C ILE A 106 3.13 0.60 8.99
N GLY A 107 2.29 1.14 8.10
CA GLY A 107 0.84 0.98 8.19
C GLY A 107 0.40 -0.48 8.13
N THR A 108 0.99 -1.29 7.23
CA THR A 108 0.69 -2.73 7.13
C THR A 108 1.12 -3.50 8.37
N LEU A 109 2.34 -3.26 8.86
CA LEU A 109 2.86 -3.94 10.05
C LEU A 109 2.04 -3.61 11.29
N VAL A 110 1.71 -2.33 11.50
CA VAL A 110 0.85 -1.89 12.61
C VAL A 110 -0.54 -2.48 12.46
N GLY A 111 -1.14 -2.38 11.28
CA GLY A 111 -2.47 -2.91 10.99
C GLY A 111 -2.57 -4.42 11.25
N PHE A 112 -1.60 -5.17 10.76
CA PHE A 112 -1.52 -6.61 10.98
C PHE A 112 -1.30 -6.97 12.45
N ALA A 113 -0.26 -6.42 13.09
CA ALA A 113 0.10 -6.76 14.46
C ALA A 113 -1.02 -6.42 15.46
N VAL A 114 -1.57 -5.21 15.38
CA VAL A 114 -2.65 -4.76 16.27
C VAL A 114 -3.95 -5.50 15.96
N GLY A 115 -4.29 -5.70 14.68
CA GLY A 115 -5.48 -6.42 14.27
C GLY A 115 -5.48 -7.87 14.75
N VAL A 116 -4.37 -8.59 14.55
CA VAL A 116 -4.18 -9.96 15.06
C VAL A 116 -4.30 -10.00 16.59
N ALA A 117 -3.66 -9.09 17.30
CA ALA A 117 -3.71 -9.04 18.75
C ALA A 117 -5.15 -8.80 19.26
N LEU A 118 -5.85 -7.83 18.68
CA LEU A 118 -7.24 -7.54 19.04
C LEU A 118 -8.18 -8.70 18.70
N GLY A 119 -8.01 -9.36 17.55
CA GLY A 119 -8.78 -10.52 17.17
C GLY A 119 -8.57 -11.71 18.12
N ALA A 120 -7.32 -11.98 18.49
CA ALA A 120 -7.01 -13.03 19.48
C ALA A 120 -7.61 -12.72 20.86
N ILE A 121 -7.51 -11.47 21.33
CA ILE A 121 -8.12 -11.02 22.60
C ILE A 121 -9.63 -11.17 22.54
N SER A 122 -10.26 -10.75 21.43
CA SER A 122 -11.70 -10.84 21.19
C SER A 122 -12.17 -12.29 21.26
N ALA A 123 -11.49 -13.24 20.61
CA ALA A 123 -11.81 -14.66 20.64
C ALA A 123 -11.69 -15.28 22.06
N VAL A 124 -10.61 -14.98 22.76
CA VAL A 124 -10.40 -15.49 24.13
C VAL A 124 -11.43 -14.95 25.12
N LYS A 125 -11.90 -13.74 24.87
CA LYS A 125 -12.93 -13.03 25.67
C LYS A 125 -14.29 -13.05 25.00
N GLN A 126 -14.62 -14.10 24.26
CA GLN A 126 -15.89 -14.23 23.54
C GLN A 126 -17.11 -13.86 24.41
N TYR A 127 -18.01 -13.09 23.82
CA TYR A 127 -19.23 -12.55 24.44
C TYR A 127 -19.05 -11.55 25.58
N LYS A 128 -17.81 -11.25 25.99
CA LYS A 128 -17.54 -10.19 26.98
C LYS A 128 -17.63 -8.80 26.33
N LEU A 129 -17.67 -7.77 27.16
CA LEU A 129 -17.78 -6.38 26.72
C LEU A 129 -16.64 -5.98 25.74
N SER A 130 -15.41 -6.45 26.01
CA SER A 130 -14.26 -6.22 25.12
C SER A 130 -14.45 -6.84 23.73
N ASP A 131 -15.02 -8.04 23.63
CA ASP A 131 -15.33 -8.68 22.35
C ASP A 131 -16.37 -7.88 21.58
N ARG A 132 -17.46 -7.47 22.25
CA ARG A 132 -18.51 -6.65 21.63
C ARG A 132 -17.95 -5.31 21.15
N PHE A 133 -17.14 -4.63 21.96
CA PHE A 133 -16.56 -3.34 21.62
C PHE A 133 -15.63 -3.46 20.39
N ILE A 134 -14.70 -4.42 20.38
CA ILE A 134 -13.80 -4.68 19.24
C ILE A 134 -14.62 -5.01 18.00
N GLY A 135 -15.64 -5.86 18.12
CA GLY A 135 -16.49 -6.26 16.99
C GLY A 135 -17.25 -5.07 16.40
N VAL A 136 -17.98 -4.32 17.23
CA VAL A 136 -18.74 -3.15 16.76
C VAL A 136 -17.83 -2.09 16.15
N SER A 137 -16.71 -1.76 16.82
CA SER A 137 -15.73 -0.79 16.29
C SER A 137 -15.17 -1.22 14.95
N SER A 138 -14.86 -2.53 14.77
CA SER A 138 -14.38 -3.04 13.49
C SER A 138 -15.42 -2.90 12.39
N PHE A 139 -16.70 -3.17 12.66
CA PHE A 139 -17.75 -2.99 11.67
C PHE A 139 -17.92 -1.52 11.27
N VAL A 140 -17.92 -0.62 12.25
CA VAL A 140 -18.02 0.84 12.00
C VAL A 140 -16.86 1.33 11.15
N ILE A 141 -15.61 0.95 11.52
CA ILE A 141 -14.41 1.36 10.77
C ILE A 141 -14.44 0.84 9.33
N MET A 142 -14.83 -0.42 9.12
CA MET A 142 -14.91 -1.00 7.77
C MET A 142 -16.02 -0.41 6.91
N ALA A 143 -17.08 0.15 7.52
CA ALA A 143 -18.16 0.80 6.79
C ALA A 143 -17.77 2.22 6.29
N VAL A 144 -16.73 2.83 6.86
CA VAL A 144 -16.30 4.18 6.52
C VAL A 144 -15.14 4.12 5.51
N PRO A 145 -15.24 4.80 4.35
CA PRO A 145 -14.14 4.87 3.39
C PRO A 145 -12.87 5.47 4.01
N VAL A 146 -11.70 4.96 3.60
CA VAL A 146 -10.38 5.37 4.17
C VAL A 146 -10.17 6.88 4.06
N PHE A 147 -10.55 7.51 2.94
CA PHE A 147 -10.40 8.95 2.77
C PHE A 147 -11.24 9.77 3.75
N VAL A 148 -12.43 9.27 4.10
CA VAL A 148 -13.29 9.91 5.11
C VAL A 148 -12.64 9.80 6.49
N LEU A 149 -12.13 8.61 6.85
CA LEU A 149 -11.39 8.42 8.11
C LEU A 149 -10.17 9.34 8.19
N ALA A 150 -9.38 9.43 7.11
CA ALA A 150 -8.23 10.32 7.03
C ALA A 150 -8.60 11.79 7.25
N THR A 151 -9.67 12.25 6.60
CA THR A 151 -10.17 13.61 6.72
C THR A 151 -10.69 13.91 8.14
N LEU A 152 -11.46 12.98 8.73
CA LEU A 152 -11.95 13.13 10.10
C LEU A 152 -10.80 13.18 11.12
N LEU A 153 -9.79 12.35 10.95
CA LEU A 153 -8.58 12.37 11.78
C LEU A 153 -7.82 13.68 11.64
N ALA A 154 -7.67 14.21 10.42
CA ALA A 154 -7.02 15.49 10.17
C ALA A 154 -7.77 16.64 10.86
N ILE A 155 -9.11 16.69 10.73
CA ILE A 155 -9.97 17.69 11.39
C ILE A 155 -9.87 17.57 12.92
N ALA A 156 -9.95 16.36 13.46
CA ALA A 156 -9.83 16.12 14.91
C ALA A 156 -8.47 16.59 15.44
N THR A 157 -7.39 16.29 14.71
CA THR A 157 -6.02 16.72 15.08
C THR A 157 -5.86 18.23 14.98
N TYR A 158 -6.42 18.86 13.95
CA TYR A 158 -6.43 20.33 13.83
C TYR A 158 -7.10 20.98 15.05
N ASN A 159 -8.30 20.49 15.42
CA ASN A 159 -9.03 21.03 16.58
C ASN A 159 -8.29 20.77 17.90
N LEU A 160 -7.65 19.60 18.05
CA LEU A 160 -6.83 19.28 19.22
C LEU A 160 -5.65 20.23 19.34
N ASN A 161 -4.85 20.40 18.27
CA ASN A 161 -3.71 21.31 18.25
C ASN A 161 -4.13 22.76 18.56
N ARG A 162 -5.24 23.21 17.96
CA ARG A 162 -5.79 24.53 18.23
C ARG A 162 -6.21 24.70 19.68
N GLY A 163 -6.83 23.69 20.28
CA GLY A 163 -7.26 23.72 21.67
C GLY A 163 -6.07 23.73 22.66
N LEU A 164 -4.96 23.10 22.29
CA LEU A 164 -3.73 23.08 23.09
C LEU A 164 -2.87 24.33 22.92
N GLY A 165 -3.07 25.11 21.86
CA GLY A 165 -2.24 26.25 21.52
C GLY A 165 -0.86 25.90 20.94
N PHE A 166 -0.58 24.62 20.66
CA PHE A 166 0.63 24.13 20.01
C PHE A 166 0.35 22.88 19.18
N SER A 167 1.22 22.56 18.22
CA SER A 167 1.12 21.36 17.40
C SER A 167 1.66 20.14 18.12
N LEU A 168 0.78 19.35 18.74
CA LEU A 168 1.14 18.07 19.36
C LEU A 168 1.46 17.01 18.31
N ILE A 169 0.63 16.93 17.25
CA ILE A 169 0.80 16.05 16.11
C ILE A 169 0.82 16.90 14.84
N GLU A 170 1.93 16.84 14.15
CA GLU A 170 2.05 17.44 12.84
C GLU A 170 1.55 16.43 11.78
N TYR A 171 0.74 16.87 10.83
CA TYR A 171 0.07 15.95 9.91
C TYR A 171 0.14 16.36 8.45
N THR A 172 0.74 17.52 8.15
CA THR A 172 0.86 18.00 6.76
C THR A 172 2.31 17.90 6.29
N GLY A 173 2.54 17.11 5.24
CA GLY A 173 3.87 16.83 4.71
C GLY A 173 4.61 15.73 5.48
N GLU A 174 5.85 15.43 5.06
CA GLU A 174 6.65 14.37 5.64
C GLU A 174 7.49 14.81 6.85
N TYR A 175 7.91 16.05 6.87
CA TYR A 175 8.75 16.66 7.90
C TYR A 175 8.92 18.15 7.64
N ASN A 176 9.41 18.86 8.65
CA ASN A 176 9.78 20.28 8.52
C ASN A 176 11.21 20.39 7.92
N PRO A 177 11.37 20.94 6.69
CA PRO A 177 12.66 21.03 6.03
C PRO A 177 13.66 21.99 6.70
N ARG A 178 13.21 22.81 7.68
CA ARG A 178 14.08 23.70 8.46
C ARG A 178 14.86 22.97 9.56
N LEU A 179 14.45 21.74 9.90
CA LEU A 179 15.11 20.91 10.89
C LEU A 179 16.18 20.04 10.24
N SER A 180 17.21 19.68 11.02
CA SER A 180 18.30 18.82 10.56
C SER A 180 18.66 17.76 11.62
N GLY A 181 19.37 16.71 11.18
CA GLY A 181 19.88 15.69 12.09
C GLY A 181 18.79 14.96 12.87
N PHE A 182 18.98 14.81 14.18
CA PHE A 182 18.09 14.05 15.05
C PHE A 182 16.71 14.71 15.23
N ASP A 183 16.65 16.03 15.25
CA ASP A 183 15.38 16.76 15.35
C ASP A 183 14.51 16.55 14.11
N GLN A 184 15.10 16.51 12.92
CA GLN A 184 14.39 16.18 11.70
C GLN A 184 13.85 14.73 11.72
N PHE A 185 14.63 13.79 12.27
CA PHE A 185 14.20 12.41 12.42
C PHE A 185 12.98 12.29 13.36
N LEU A 186 13.02 12.93 14.53
CA LEU A 186 11.90 12.96 15.46
C LEU A 186 10.66 13.63 14.86
N ASN A 187 10.87 14.72 14.14
CA ASN A 187 9.79 15.42 13.44
C ASN A 187 9.14 14.54 12.36
N ARG A 188 9.94 13.77 11.59
CA ARG A 188 9.40 12.76 10.64
C ARG A 188 8.57 11.71 11.34
N LEU A 189 8.97 11.23 12.51
CA LEU A 189 8.18 10.27 13.28
C LEU A 189 6.84 10.87 13.70
N ASN A 190 6.82 12.14 14.10
CA ASN A 190 5.60 12.85 14.47
C ASN A 190 4.64 12.96 13.25
N HIS A 191 5.12 13.39 12.08
CA HIS A 191 4.34 13.48 10.85
C HIS A 191 3.82 12.11 10.36
N LEU A 192 4.50 11.01 10.72
CA LEU A 192 4.12 9.66 10.32
C LEU A 192 2.94 9.10 11.14
N ILE A 193 2.70 9.61 12.35
CA ILE A 193 1.69 9.07 13.29
C ILE A 193 0.31 9.05 12.65
N LEU A 194 -0.18 10.19 12.21
CA LEU A 194 -1.56 10.32 11.76
C LEU A 194 -1.83 9.59 10.43
N PRO A 195 -0.97 9.69 9.40
CA PRO A 195 -1.10 8.87 8.19
C PRO A 195 -1.07 7.37 8.48
N THR A 196 -0.19 6.92 9.40
CA THR A 196 -0.13 5.51 9.79
C THR A 196 -1.42 5.05 10.48
N ILE A 197 -1.97 5.83 11.42
CA ILE A 197 -3.24 5.51 12.07
C ILE A 197 -4.34 5.43 11.01
N SER A 198 -4.47 6.43 10.16
CA SER A 198 -5.48 6.46 9.09
C SER A 198 -5.43 5.20 8.22
N LEU A 199 -4.24 4.82 7.79
CA LEU A 199 -4.03 3.68 6.91
C LEU A 199 -4.24 2.34 7.62
N SER A 200 -3.80 2.23 8.88
CA SER A 200 -3.85 0.97 9.63
C SER A 200 -5.24 0.64 10.19
N LEU A 201 -6.11 1.63 10.44
CA LEU A 201 -7.42 1.39 11.05
C LEU A 201 -8.27 0.37 10.28
N GLY A 202 -8.35 0.49 8.95
CA GLY A 202 -9.07 -0.46 8.10
C GLY A 202 -8.50 -1.88 8.19
N LEU A 203 -7.17 -2.00 8.20
CA LEU A 203 -6.48 -3.27 8.36
C LEU A 203 -6.66 -3.86 9.76
N ILE A 204 -6.58 -3.06 10.80
CA ILE A 204 -6.84 -3.48 12.18
C ILE A 204 -8.25 -4.09 12.27
N ALA A 205 -9.25 -3.41 11.72
CA ALA A 205 -10.61 -3.88 11.69
C ALA A 205 -10.76 -5.20 10.92
N PHE A 206 -10.16 -5.30 9.74
CA PHE A 206 -10.17 -6.48 8.89
C PHE A 206 -9.49 -7.69 9.57
N TYR A 207 -8.24 -7.52 10.02
CA TYR A 207 -7.49 -8.60 10.66
C TYR A 207 -8.06 -9.01 12.02
N SER A 208 -8.62 -8.09 12.79
CA SER A 208 -9.24 -8.44 14.08
C SER A 208 -10.42 -9.39 13.89
N ARG A 209 -11.23 -9.21 12.85
CA ARG A 209 -12.36 -10.08 12.53
C ARG A 209 -11.91 -11.46 12.02
N ILE A 210 -10.97 -11.47 11.07
CA ILE A 210 -10.45 -12.75 10.54
C ILE A 210 -9.80 -13.54 11.66
N GLN A 211 -8.89 -12.91 12.40
CA GLN A 211 -8.17 -13.58 13.47
C GLN A 211 -9.08 -14.07 14.58
N ARG A 212 -10.13 -13.30 14.93
CA ARG A 212 -11.14 -13.75 15.88
C ARG A 212 -11.81 -15.05 15.42
N ASN A 213 -12.26 -15.10 14.17
CA ASN A 213 -12.93 -16.30 13.63
C ASN A 213 -11.98 -17.50 13.62
N MET A 214 -10.79 -17.35 13.04
CA MET A 214 -9.78 -18.40 13.00
C MET A 214 -9.37 -18.89 14.39
N MET A 215 -9.29 -17.97 15.35
CA MET A 215 -8.96 -18.32 16.73
C MET A 215 -10.09 -19.11 17.40
N LEU A 216 -11.36 -18.77 17.17
CA LEU A 216 -12.51 -19.50 17.69
C LEU A 216 -12.56 -20.94 17.17
N ASP A 217 -12.24 -21.16 15.89
CA ASP A 217 -12.20 -22.48 15.27
C ASP A 217 -11.11 -23.38 15.89
N VAL A 218 -10.01 -22.78 16.34
CA VAL A 218 -8.84 -23.49 16.87
C VAL A 218 -8.91 -23.69 18.39
N LEU A 219 -9.58 -22.80 19.13
CA LEU A 219 -9.60 -22.81 20.60
C LEU A 219 -10.12 -24.12 21.22
N ASN A 220 -11.01 -24.81 20.52
CA ASN A 220 -11.67 -26.02 20.99
C ASN A 220 -11.07 -27.32 20.42
N GLN A 221 -9.99 -27.22 19.63
CA GLN A 221 -9.35 -28.38 19.01
C GLN A 221 -8.62 -29.24 20.04
N ASP A 222 -8.55 -30.55 19.77
CA ASP A 222 -7.97 -31.54 20.70
C ASP A 222 -6.50 -31.32 21.02
N PHE A 223 -5.71 -30.80 20.08
CA PHE A 223 -4.30 -30.48 20.34
C PHE A 223 -4.11 -29.37 21.38
N VAL A 224 -5.05 -28.39 21.47
CA VAL A 224 -5.02 -27.37 22.51
C VAL A 224 -5.40 -27.96 23.86
N ARG A 225 -6.43 -28.84 23.89
CA ARG A 225 -6.84 -29.54 25.11
C ARG A 225 -5.73 -30.48 25.61
N THR A 226 -5.08 -31.20 24.70
CA THR A 226 -3.95 -32.09 25.03
C THR A 226 -2.77 -31.27 25.60
N ALA A 227 -2.46 -30.11 25.04
CA ALA A 227 -1.42 -29.24 25.57
C ALA A 227 -1.70 -28.80 27.01
N MET A 228 -2.95 -28.45 27.32
CA MET A 228 -3.38 -28.12 28.69
C MET A 228 -3.36 -29.34 29.62
N ALA A 229 -3.79 -30.53 29.14
CA ALA A 229 -3.75 -31.77 29.90
C ALA A 229 -2.30 -32.18 30.25
N LYS A 230 -1.30 -31.83 29.42
CA LYS A 230 0.13 -32.01 29.70
C LYS A 230 0.71 -30.95 30.66
N GLY A 231 -0.12 -30.14 31.33
CA GLY A 231 0.29 -29.18 32.35
C GLY A 231 0.65 -27.79 31.85
N LEU A 232 0.45 -27.48 30.55
CA LEU A 232 0.67 -26.13 30.06
C LEU A 232 -0.42 -25.18 30.61
N ARG A 233 0.02 -24.00 31.09
CA ARG A 233 -0.91 -22.94 31.47
C ARG A 233 -1.75 -22.54 30.26
N ARG A 234 -3.05 -22.27 30.46
CA ARG A 234 -3.99 -21.88 29.41
C ARG A 234 -3.41 -20.79 28.49
N ARG A 235 -2.82 -19.74 29.05
CA ARG A 235 -2.21 -18.66 28.27
C ARG A 235 -1.12 -19.18 27.32
N THR A 236 -0.25 -20.07 27.80
CA THR A 236 0.84 -20.64 27.00
C THR A 236 0.29 -21.58 25.90
N ALA A 237 -0.72 -22.40 26.21
CA ALA A 237 -1.37 -23.25 25.22
C ALA A 237 -2.01 -22.39 24.09
N LEU A 238 -2.68 -21.29 24.46
CA LEU A 238 -3.30 -20.39 23.50
C LEU A 238 -2.28 -19.65 22.61
N THR A 239 -1.23 -19.06 23.19
CA THR A 239 -0.23 -18.29 22.44
C THR A 239 0.69 -19.17 21.62
N LYS A 240 1.15 -20.30 22.13
CA LYS A 240 2.14 -21.17 21.49
C LYS A 240 1.52 -22.13 20.45
N HIS A 241 0.30 -22.60 20.70
CA HIS A 241 -0.35 -23.61 19.85
C HIS A 241 -1.53 -23.04 19.07
N ALA A 242 -2.55 -22.46 19.74
CA ALA A 242 -3.74 -22.00 19.06
C ALA A 242 -3.46 -20.79 18.14
N LEU A 243 -2.77 -19.77 18.63
CA LEU A 243 -2.47 -18.55 17.86
C LEU A 243 -1.62 -18.87 16.63
N ARG A 244 -0.61 -19.73 16.75
CA ARG A 244 0.24 -20.12 15.62
C ARG A 244 -0.58 -20.74 14.48
N THR A 245 -1.48 -21.66 14.81
CA THR A 245 -2.35 -22.29 13.81
C THR A 245 -3.36 -21.31 13.22
N ALA A 246 -3.94 -20.44 14.05
CA ALA A 246 -4.89 -19.42 13.63
C ALA A 246 -4.27 -18.28 12.81
N LEU A 247 -2.94 -18.12 12.83
CA LEU A 247 -2.21 -17.12 12.02
C LEU A 247 -2.02 -17.53 10.56
N ILE A 248 -2.07 -18.82 10.23
CA ILE A 248 -1.80 -19.29 8.86
C ILE A 248 -2.72 -18.64 7.84
N PRO A 249 -4.07 -18.60 8.01
CA PRO A 249 -4.94 -17.90 7.09
C PRO A 249 -4.71 -16.38 7.07
N ALA A 250 -4.41 -15.77 8.21
CA ALA A 250 -4.12 -14.34 8.29
C ALA A 250 -2.87 -13.96 7.47
N ALA A 251 -1.83 -14.82 7.47
CA ALA A 251 -0.64 -14.64 6.64
C ALA A 251 -0.97 -14.71 5.14
N THR A 252 -1.88 -15.58 4.73
CA THR A 252 -2.34 -15.67 3.33
C THR A 252 -3.04 -14.39 2.87
N TYR A 253 -3.82 -13.76 3.74
CA TYR A 253 -4.49 -12.49 3.44
C TYR A 253 -3.54 -11.29 3.40
N PHE A 254 -2.31 -11.42 3.87
CA PHE A 254 -1.34 -10.31 3.92
C PHE A 254 -1.06 -9.71 2.53
N ALA A 255 -0.94 -10.54 1.49
CA ALA A 255 -0.72 -10.08 0.12
C ALA A 255 -1.90 -9.26 -0.42
N PHE A 256 -3.13 -9.72 -0.17
CA PHE A 256 -4.34 -9.00 -0.57
C PHE A 256 -4.46 -7.65 0.15
N ALA A 257 -4.15 -7.65 1.45
CA ALA A 257 -4.17 -6.44 2.25
C ALA A 257 -3.16 -5.40 1.73
N PHE A 258 -1.99 -5.82 1.29
CA PHE A 258 -0.99 -4.90 0.75
C PHE A 258 -1.47 -4.22 -0.55
N GLY A 259 -2.14 -4.96 -1.43
CA GLY A 259 -2.73 -4.40 -2.65
C GLY A 259 -3.83 -3.36 -2.36
N THR A 260 -4.73 -3.67 -1.43
CA THR A 260 -5.79 -2.73 -1.01
C THR A 260 -5.24 -1.51 -0.28
N MET A 261 -4.15 -1.67 0.47
CA MET A 261 -3.46 -0.57 1.13
C MET A 261 -2.87 0.44 0.16
N PHE A 262 -2.38 0.02 -1.00
CA PHE A 262 -1.85 0.96 -1.98
C PHE A 262 -2.92 1.96 -2.42
N THR A 263 -4.15 1.50 -2.66
CA THR A 263 -5.29 2.37 -2.96
C THR A 263 -5.59 3.32 -1.80
N GLY A 264 -5.60 2.81 -0.56
CA GLY A 264 -5.78 3.63 0.64
C GLY A 264 -4.66 4.64 0.86
N ALA A 265 -3.41 4.26 0.57
CA ALA A 265 -2.24 5.14 0.68
C ALA A 265 -2.33 6.33 -0.28
N THR A 266 -2.86 6.14 -1.49
CA THR A 266 -3.07 7.21 -2.48
C THR A 266 -3.88 8.36 -1.90
N PHE A 267 -5.01 8.08 -1.26
CA PHE A 267 -5.84 9.10 -0.61
C PHE A 267 -5.17 9.66 0.64
N THR A 268 -4.53 8.82 1.43
CA THR A 268 -3.80 9.25 2.63
C THR A 268 -2.66 10.20 2.27
N GLU A 269 -1.85 9.87 1.26
CA GLU A 269 -0.79 10.73 0.76
C GLU A 269 -1.32 12.09 0.28
N LYS A 270 -2.46 12.12 -0.41
CA LYS A 270 -3.09 13.37 -0.85
C LYS A 270 -3.61 14.22 0.30
N ILE A 271 -4.32 13.61 1.26
CA ILE A 271 -4.94 14.33 2.39
C ILE A 271 -3.88 14.90 3.33
N PHE A 272 -2.81 14.14 3.58
CA PHE A 272 -1.73 14.55 4.48
C PHE A 272 -0.56 15.23 3.76
N ALA A 273 -0.71 15.55 2.46
CA ALA A 273 0.30 16.18 1.62
C ALA A 273 1.65 15.44 1.60
N TRP A 274 1.62 14.12 1.59
CA TRP A 274 2.78 13.27 1.36
C TRP A 274 2.98 13.08 -0.14
N HIS A 275 4.16 13.42 -0.63
CA HIS A 275 4.46 13.40 -2.07
C HIS A 275 4.97 12.03 -2.51
N GLY A 276 4.19 10.97 -2.23
CA GLY A 276 4.51 9.59 -2.58
C GLY A 276 4.04 9.20 -3.99
N MET A 277 4.14 7.88 -4.27
CA MET A 277 3.77 7.28 -5.55
C MET A 277 2.26 7.34 -5.82
N GLY A 278 1.43 7.14 -4.79
CA GLY A 278 -0.02 7.21 -4.93
C GLY A 278 -0.53 8.62 -5.22
N ALA A 279 0.00 9.62 -4.51
CA ALA A 279 -0.31 11.02 -4.79
C ALA A 279 0.11 11.39 -6.22
N TRP A 280 1.27 10.94 -6.66
CA TRP A 280 1.76 11.18 -8.01
C TRP A 280 0.92 10.49 -9.08
N LEU A 281 0.38 9.30 -8.83
CA LEU A 281 -0.58 8.66 -9.73
C LEU A 281 -1.77 9.57 -10.05
N VAL A 282 -2.39 10.13 -9.01
CA VAL A 282 -3.54 11.02 -9.18
C VAL A 282 -3.16 12.27 -9.97
N ASP A 283 -1.99 12.86 -9.66
CA ASP A 283 -1.49 14.04 -10.39
C ASP A 283 -1.21 13.71 -11.84
N SER A 284 -0.58 12.56 -12.13
CA SER A 284 -0.27 12.11 -13.49
C SER A 284 -1.53 11.82 -14.32
N ILE A 285 -2.57 11.26 -13.70
CA ILE A 285 -3.87 11.06 -14.36
C ILE A 285 -4.48 12.41 -14.74
N ASN A 286 -4.51 13.37 -13.82
CA ASN A 286 -5.06 14.69 -14.06
C ASN A 286 -4.27 15.49 -15.12
N GLN A 287 -2.99 15.19 -15.28
CA GLN A 287 -2.08 15.84 -16.24
C GLN A 287 -1.94 15.06 -17.55
N ASN A 288 -2.68 13.97 -17.71
CA ASN A 288 -2.60 13.09 -18.88
C ASN A 288 -1.18 12.55 -19.16
N ASP A 289 -0.42 12.26 -18.10
CA ASP A 289 0.96 11.77 -18.18
C ASP A 289 1.00 10.23 -18.25
N VAL A 290 0.96 9.70 -19.46
CA VAL A 290 0.93 8.26 -19.76
C VAL A 290 2.13 7.53 -19.15
N ASN A 291 3.35 8.09 -19.32
CA ASN A 291 4.58 7.43 -18.86
C ASN A 291 4.61 7.34 -17.34
N SER A 292 4.23 8.40 -16.64
CA SER A 292 4.17 8.43 -15.17
C SER A 292 3.11 7.46 -14.63
N VAL A 293 1.92 7.41 -15.24
CA VAL A 293 0.87 6.45 -14.85
C VAL A 293 1.34 5.01 -15.02
N ALA A 294 1.97 4.69 -16.16
CA ALA A 294 2.52 3.37 -16.42
C ALA A 294 3.63 3.00 -15.40
N ALA A 295 4.52 3.95 -15.08
CA ALA A 295 5.59 3.75 -14.11
C ALA A 295 5.07 3.51 -12.68
N VAL A 296 4.05 4.26 -12.24
CA VAL A 296 3.43 4.05 -10.92
C VAL A 296 2.71 2.71 -10.88
N THR A 297 2.04 2.31 -11.96
CA THR A 297 1.36 1.01 -12.02
C THR A 297 2.37 -0.13 -12.02
N PHE A 298 3.49 0.00 -12.73
CA PHE A 298 4.60 -0.94 -12.66
C PHE A 298 5.11 -1.10 -11.23
N PHE A 299 5.40 0.00 -10.54
CA PHE A 299 5.82 -0.02 -9.14
C PHE A 299 4.80 -0.71 -8.24
N THR A 300 3.51 -0.39 -8.41
CA THR A 300 2.42 -1.01 -7.65
C THR A 300 2.36 -2.51 -7.87
N ALA A 301 2.46 -2.96 -9.13
CA ALA A 301 2.47 -4.38 -9.46
C ALA A 301 3.67 -5.11 -8.82
N VAL A 302 4.87 -4.51 -8.85
CA VAL A 302 6.05 -5.04 -8.17
C VAL A 302 5.80 -5.17 -6.67
N CYS A 303 5.27 -4.13 -6.02
CA CYS A 303 4.98 -4.15 -4.58
C CYS A 303 3.96 -5.23 -4.20
N VAL A 304 2.86 -5.35 -4.95
CA VAL A 304 1.81 -6.35 -4.70
C VAL A 304 2.35 -7.77 -4.85
N LEU A 305 3.10 -8.04 -5.91
CA LEU A 305 3.65 -9.37 -6.15
C LEU A 305 4.80 -9.70 -5.20
N PHE A 306 5.57 -8.71 -4.75
CA PHE A 306 6.54 -8.89 -3.68
C PHE A 306 5.86 -9.22 -2.35
N ALA A 307 4.74 -8.55 -2.02
CA ALA A 307 3.94 -8.86 -0.84
C ALA A 307 3.34 -10.28 -0.92
N ALA A 308 2.88 -10.71 -2.11
CA ALA A 308 2.43 -12.09 -2.34
C ALA A 308 3.54 -13.10 -2.10
N PHE A 309 4.75 -12.83 -2.59
CA PHE A 309 5.92 -13.65 -2.34
C PHE A 309 6.29 -13.74 -0.85
N LEU A 310 6.25 -12.61 -0.14
CA LEU A 310 6.46 -12.60 1.33
C LEU A 310 5.38 -13.39 2.06
N SER A 311 4.12 -13.31 1.62
CA SER A 311 3.02 -14.11 2.18
C SER A 311 3.29 -15.60 2.04
N ASP A 312 3.73 -16.06 0.87
CA ASP A 312 4.10 -17.47 0.65
C ASP A 312 5.24 -17.93 1.58
N LEU A 313 6.25 -17.07 1.80
CA LEU A 313 7.34 -17.35 2.74
C LEU A 313 6.84 -17.43 4.18
N LEU A 314 5.94 -16.54 4.59
CA LEU A 314 5.33 -16.55 5.92
C LEU A 314 4.51 -17.83 6.14
N VAL A 315 3.70 -18.23 5.16
CA VAL A 315 2.92 -19.48 5.21
C VAL A 315 3.86 -20.68 5.33
N ALA A 316 4.92 -20.75 4.50
CA ALA A 316 5.90 -21.82 4.56
C ALA A 316 6.70 -21.85 5.88
N ALA A 317 6.86 -20.72 6.57
CA ALA A 317 7.47 -20.66 7.90
C ALA A 317 6.52 -21.11 9.01
N LEU A 318 5.22 -20.83 8.88
CA LEU A 318 4.19 -21.18 9.85
C LEU A 318 3.73 -22.64 9.71
N ASP A 319 3.60 -23.14 8.47
CA ASP A 319 3.18 -24.51 8.17
C ASP A 319 4.31 -25.33 7.51
N PRO A 320 4.97 -26.23 8.26
CA PRO A 320 6.02 -27.10 7.73
C PRO A 320 5.57 -28.04 6.60
N ARG A 321 4.26 -28.32 6.48
CA ARG A 321 3.72 -29.26 5.47
C ARG A 321 3.85 -28.73 4.05
N VAL A 322 3.82 -27.40 3.88
CA VAL A 322 4.00 -26.74 2.57
C VAL A 322 5.42 -26.86 2.03
N ARG A 323 6.40 -27.24 2.86
CA ARG A 323 7.80 -27.38 2.44
C ARG A 323 8.09 -28.66 1.63
N VAL A 324 7.16 -29.60 1.61
CA VAL A 324 7.37 -30.97 1.07
C VAL A 324 6.70 -31.18 -0.29
N SER A 325 5.91 -30.22 -0.77
CA SER A 325 5.22 -30.29 -2.08
C SER A 325 5.97 -29.55 -3.20
#